data_1b137769e4364c2ff95184b7d9770d5e
#
_entry.id   1b137769e4364c2ff95184b7d9770d5e
#
_cell.length_a   1.000
_cell.length_b   1.000
_cell.length_c   1.000
_cell.angle_alpha   90.00
_cell.angle_beta   90.00
_cell.angle_gamma   90.00
#
_symmetry.space_group_name_H-M   'P 1'
#
loop_
_entity.id
_entity.type
_entity.pdbx_description
1 polymer ?
#
loop_
_entity_poly.entity_id
_entity_poly.type
_entity_poly.pdbx_seq_one_letter_code
_entity_poly.pdbx_strand_id
1 'polypeptide(L)'
;MLSVPLYQAGAPDSRVRQAKQVYQQARRQLDEARRSADQQAVSAWQALETAQAQITSFEEQVRATDIALEGVRQEQSVGARTVLDVLDAEQESLNAKVSLVTAQTNLVLARFQVLQAIGRLNAKDLALNVPLYDPAQHYNEVRNKWWGTGPAVK
;
A
#
# COMPACT_ATOMS: atom_id res chain seq x y z
N MET A 1 21.53 15.63 50.96
CA MET A 1 20.32 15.51 51.82
C MET A 1 19.55 14.28 51.34
N LEU A 2 19.25 13.31 52.22
CA LEU A 2 18.35 12.20 51.95
C LEU A 2 16.96 12.58 52.46
N SER A 3 15.96 12.61 51.59
CA SER A 3 14.56 12.88 51.96
C SER A 3 13.75 11.59 51.76
N VAL A 4 13.20 11.07 52.88
CA VAL A 4 12.35 9.88 52.87
C VAL A 4 10.93 10.32 53.26
N PRO A 5 9.98 10.33 52.31
CA PRO A 5 8.61 10.66 52.62
C PRO A 5 7.93 9.55 53.40
N LEU A 6 7.55 9.77 54.64
CA LEU A 6 6.89 8.76 55.48
C LEU A 6 5.41 8.59 55.20
N TYR A 7 4.75 9.65 54.72
CA TYR A 7 3.33 9.61 54.37
C TYR A 7 3.05 10.50 53.16
N GLN A 8 2.38 9.94 52.15
CA GLN A 8 2.07 10.62 50.86
C GLN A 8 0.57 10.62 50.52
N ALA A 9 -0.30 10.53 51.51
CA ALA A 9 -1.76 10.65 51.38
C ALA A 9 -2.34 9.79 50.19
N GLY A 10 -1.84 8.57 49.98
CA GLY A 10 -2.30 7.66 48.93
C GLY A 10 -1.77 7.96 47.54
N ALA A 11 -0.83 8.90 47.36
CA ALA A 11 -0.23 9.20 46.07
C ALA A 11 0.46 8.02 45.40
N PRO A 12 1.22 7.16 46.11
CA PRO A 12 1.79 5.94 45.52
C PRO A 12 0.74 4.98 44.99
N ASP A 13 -0.34 4.76 45.73
CA ASP A 13 -1.44 3.87 45.32
C ASP A 13 -2.18 4.42 44.11
N SER A 14 -2.37 5.73 44.04
CA SER A 14 -2.94 6.40 42.88
C SER A 14 -2.08 6.22 41.65
N ARG A 15 -0.74 6.37 41.75
CA ARG A 15 0.20 6.13 40.64
C ARG A 15 0.16 4.67 40.18
N VAL A 16 0.08 3.73 41.11
CA VAL A 16 -0.04 2.31 40.76
C VAL A 16 -1.35 2.03 39.99
N ARG A 17 -2.46 2.58 40.45
CA ARG A 17 -3.76 2.47 39.73
C ARG A 17 -3.66 3.11 38.34
N GLN A 18 -3.08 4.28 38.22
CA GLN A 18 -2.86 4.97 36.94
C GLN A 18 -1.98 4.10 36.02
N ALA A 19 -0.87 3.59 36.49
CA ALA A 19 0.02 2.71 35.70
C ALA A 19 -0.70 1.44 35.21
N LYS A 20 -1.56 0.85 36.04
CA LYS A 20 -2.40 -0.29 35.64
C LYS A 20 -3.37 0.08 34.53
N GLN A 21 -3.99 1.26 34.59
CA GLN A 21 -4.89 1.73 33.50
C GLN A 21 -4.14 2.02 32.21
N VAL A 22 -2.98 2.65 32.29
CA VAL A 22 -2.11 2.87 31.12
C VAL A 22 -1.67 1.52 30.49
N TYR A 23 -1.32 0.54 31.31
CA TYR A 23 -1.02 -0.80 30.81
C TYR A 23 -2.21 -1.45 30.09
N GLN A 24 -3.43 -1.36 30.66
CA GLN A 24 -4.64 -1.88 30.02
C GLN A 24 -4.95 -1.14 28.73
N GLN A 25 -4.75 0.18 28.70
CA GLN A 25 -4.91 0.99 27.48
C GLN A 25 -3.93 0.51 26.38
N ALA A 26 -2.65 0.38 26.71
CA ALA A 26 -1.65 -0.08 25.75
C ALA A 26 -1.95 -1.48 25.21
N ARG A 27 -2.46 -2.38 26.07
CA ARG A 27 -2.91 -3.71 25.64
C ARG A 27 -4.08 -3.66 24.66
N ARG A 28 -5.08 -2.82 24.92
CA ARG A 28 -6.20 -2.62 23.99
C ARG A 28 -5.77 -2.03 22.65
N GLN A 29 -4.83 -1.07 22.68
CA GLN A 29 -4.23 -0.49 21.47
C GLN A 29 -3.47 -1.55 20.65
N LEU A 30 -2.76 -2.46 21.31
CA LEU A 30 -2.12 -3.58 20.62
C LEU A 30 -3.14 -4.50 19.93
N ASP A 31 -4.23 -4.83 20.62
CA ASP A 31 -5.29 -5.68 20.04
C ASP A 31 -6.01 -4.97 18.89
N GLU A 32 -6.20 -3.66 18.98
CA GLU A 32 -6.74 -2.84 17.89
C GLU A 32 -5.80 -2.80 16.68
N ALA A 33 -4.51 -2.57 16.92
CA ALA A 33 -3.50 -2.56 15.86
C ALA A 33 -3.42 -3.91 15.11
N ARG A 34 -3.52 -5.03 15.84
CA ARG A 34 -3.56 -6.38 15.23
C ARG A 34 -4.78 -6.54 14.33
N ARG A 35 -5.98 -6.21 14.83
CA ARG A 35 -7.20 -6.30 14.02
C ARG A 35 -7.15 -5.39 12.79
N SER A 36 -6.60 -4.19 12.94
CA SER A 36 -6.41 -3.26 11.83
C SER A 36 -5.45 -3.81 10.77
N ALA A 37 -4.35 -4.43 11.18
CA ALA A 37 -3.41 -5.07 10.26
C ALA A 37 -4.05 -6.24 9.50
N ASP A 38 -4.79 -7.11 10.19
CA ASP A 38 -5.53 -8.21 9.57
C ASP A 38 -6.55 -7.70 8.54
N GLN A 39 -7.33 -6.67 8.92
CA GLN A 39 -8.30 -6.05 8.02
C GLN A 39 -7.63 -5.44 6.79
N GLN A 40 -6.50 -4.74 6.95
CA GLN A 40 -5.76 -4.15 5.84
C GLN A 40 -5.23 -5.23 4.89
N ALA A 41 -4.71 -6.34 5.41
CA ALA A 41 -4.22 -7.45 4.60
C ALA A 41 -5.35 -8.10 3.78
N VAL A 42 -6.51 -8.35 4.41
CA VAL A 42 -7.68 -8.90 3.71
C VAL A 42 -8.20 -7.94 2.64
N SER A 43 -8.32 -6.64 2.96
CA SER A 43 -8.77 -5.63 2.00
C SER A 43 -7.82 -5.50 0.81
N ALA A 44 -6.51 -5.50 1.04
CA ALA A 44 -5.52 -5.44 -0.02
C ALA A 44 -5.56 -6.67 -0.93
N TRP A 45 -5.78 -7.85 -0.35
CA TRP A 45 -5.95 -9.09 -1.12
C TRP A 45 -7.20 -9.07 -2.00
N GLN A 46 -8.34 -8.64 -1.45
CA GLN A 46 -9.59 -8.51 -2.20
C GLN A 46 -9.48 -7.48 -3.34
N ALA A 47 -8.77 -6.36 -3.09
CA ALA A 47 -8.50 -5.38 -4.13
C ALA A 47 -7.64 -5.96 -5.27
N LEU A 48 -6.64 -6.79 -4.95
CA LEU A 48 -5.82 -7.47 -5.94
C LEU A 48 -6.66 -8.44 -6.79
N GLU A 49 -7.50 -9.25 -6.15
CA GLU A 49 -8.38 -10.20 -6.83
C GLU A 49 -9.37 -9.47 -7.76
N THR A 50 -9.96 -8.37 -7.28
CA THR A 50 -10.84 -7.51 -8.08
C THR A 50 -10.11 -6.91 -9.28
N ALA A 51 -8.89 -6.40 -9.09
CA ALA A 51 -8.10 -5.83 -10.18
C ALA A 51 -7.73 -6.87 -11.26
N GLN A 52 -7.48 -8.13 -10.86
CA GLN A 52 -7.26 -9.23 -11.81
C GLN A 52 -8.51 -9.53 -12.64
N ALA A 53 -9.68 -9.62 -11.99
CA ALA A 53 -10.95 -9.87 -12.68
C ALA A 53 -11.30 -8.71 -13.64
N GLN A 54 -11.02 -7.47 -13.27
CA GLN A 54 -11.24 -6.29 -14.13
C GLN A 54 -10.43 -6.34 -15.42
N ILE A 55 -9.17 -6.81 -15.39
CA ILE A 55 -8.36 -6.94 -16.61
C ILE A 55 -9.04 -7.87 -17.60
N THR A 56 -9.47 -9.07 -17.16
CA THR A 56 -10.16 -10.01 -18.02
C THR A 56 -11.42 -9.39 -18.66
N SER A 57 -12.20 -8.64 -17.86
CA SER A 57 -13.39 -7.94 -18.35
C SER A 57 -13.07 -6.86 -19.39
N PHE A 58 -12.01 -6.05 -19.16
CA PHE A 58 -11.60 -5.03 -20.13
C PHE A 58 -10.95 -5.63 -21.38
N GLU A 59 -10.26 -6.77 -21.30
CA GLU A 59 -9.76 -7.47 -22.48
C GLU A 59 -10.91 -7.93 -23.39
N GLU A 60 -11.98 -8.47 -22.81
CA GLU A 60 -13.19 -8.83 -23.57
C GLU A 60 -13.89 -7.59 -24.14
N GLN A 61 -13.95 -6.48 -23.41
CA GLN A 61 -14.49 -5.21 -23.91
C GLN A 61 -13.69 -4.69 -25.11
N VAL A 62 -12.35 -4.69 -25.04
CA VAL A 62 -11.49 -4.28 -26.16
C VAL A 62 -11.75 -5.17 -27.38
N ARG A 63 -11.84 -6.48 -27.18
CA ARG A 63 -12.13 -7.42 -28.26
C ARG A 63 -13.49 -7.16 -28.89
N ALA A 64 -14.51 -6.91 -28.09
CA ALA A 64 -15.86 -6.62 -28.58
C ALA A 64 -15.91 -5.29 -29.36
N THR A 65 -15.27 -4.23 -28.84
CA THR A 65 -15.24 -2.91 -29.51
C THR A 65 -14.41 -2.94 -30.80
N ASP A 66 -13.32 -3.70 -30.85
CA ASP A 66 -12.54 -3.87 -32.10
C ASP A 66 -13.34 -4.63 -33.19
N ILE A 67 -14.11 -5.65 -32.82
CA ILE A 67 -15.01 -6.36 -33.74
C ILE A 67 -16.12 -5.42 -34.22
N ALA A 68 -16.72 -4.62 -33.32
CA ALA A 68 -17.74 -3.66 -33.67
C ALA A 68 -17.21 -2.57 -34.63
N LEU A 69 -16.01 -2.06 -34.37
CA LEU A 69 -15.35 -1.09 -35.25
C LEU A 69 -15.12 -1.67 -36.64
N GLU A 70 -14.66 -2.89 -36.75
CA GLU A 70 -14.45 -3.57 -38.03
C GLU A 70 -15.79 -3.72 -38.77
N GLY A 71 -16.87 -4.10 -38.09
CA GLY A 71 -18.21 -4.18 -38.66
C GLY A 71 -18.70 -2.84 -39.20
N VAL A 72 -18.55 -1.74 -38.43
CA VAL A 72 -18.95 -0.38 -38.86
C VAL A 72 -18.12 0.07 -40.07
N ARG A 73 -16.81 -0.25 -40.12
CA ARG A 73 -15.97 0.07 -41.30
C ARG A 73 -16.43 -0.68 -42.56
N GLN A 74 -16.81 -1.93 -42.45
CA GLN A 74 -17.34 -2.72 -43.56
C GLN A 74 -18.67 -2.17 -44.03
N GLU A 75 -19.60 -1.82 -43.14
CA GLU A 75 -20.86 -1.20 -43.46
C GLU A 75 -20.66 0.18 -44.13
N GLN A 76 -19.68 0.97 -43.70
CA GLN A 76 -19.33 2.26 -44.28
C GLN A 76 -18.78 2.10 -45.71
N SER A 77 -17.98 1.06 -45.95
CA SER A 77 -17.39 0.79 -47.26
C SER A 77 -18.45 0.51 -48.35
N VAL A 78 -19.61 0.00 -47.95
CA VAL A 78 -20.77 -0.22 -48.85
C VAL A 78 -21.82 0.91 -48.78
N GLY A 79 -21.53 1.99 -48.08
CA GLY A 79 -22.38 3.17 -47.96
C GLY A 79 -23.55 3.03 -46.97
N ALA A 80 -23.58 1.99 -46.15
CA ALA A 80 -24.63 1.76 -45.16
C ALA A 80 -24.44 2.56 -43.87
N ARG A 81 -23.22 3.10 -43.60
CA ARG A 81 -22.88 3.92 -42.46
C ARG A 81 -22.14 5.20 -42.86
N THR A 82 -22.17 6.18 -41.99
CA THR A 82 -21.45 7.44 -42.19
C THR A 82 -20.03 7.38 -41.68
N VAL A 83 -19.19 8.32 -42.13
CA VAL A 83 -17.81 8.49 -41.57
C VAL A 83 -17.87 8.86 -40.09
N LEU A 84 -18.90 9.54 -39.63
CA LEU A 84 -19.10 9.89 -38.24
C LEU A 84 -19.27 8.62 -37.37
N ASP A 85 -20.07 7.64 -37.86
CA ASP A 85 -20.26 6.36 -37.14
C ASP A 85 -18.93 5.61 -36.99
N VAL A 86 -18.04 5.70 -37.98
CA VAL A 86 -16.69 5.07 -37.88
C VAL A 86 -15.84 5.79 -36.82
N LEU A 87 -15.85 7.13 -36.81
CA LEU A 87 -15.10 7.89 -35.80
C LEU A 87 -15.61 7.65 -34.39
N ASP A 88 -16.94 7.52 -34.22
CA ASP A 88 -17.53 7.18 -32.91
C ASP A 88 -17.10 5.76 -32.46
N ALA A 89 -17.08 4.77 -33.36
CA ALA A 89 -16.62 3.43 -33.05
C ALA A 89 -15.11 3.37 -32.78
N GLU A 90 -14.31 4.21 -33.50
CA GLU A 90 -12.87 4.35 -33.21
C GLU A 90 -12.63 4.95 -31.82
N GLN A 91 -13.40 5.98 -31.44
CA GLN A 91 -13.31 6.57 -30.10
C GLN A 91 -13.70 5.58 -29.01
N GLU A 92 -14.73 4.76 -29.23
CA GLU A 92 -15.14 3.71 -28.28
C GLU A 92 -14.06 2.64 -28.11
N SER A 93 -13.46 2.14 -29.22
CA SER A 93 -12.34 1.22 -29.18
C SER A 93 -11.12 1.81 -28.44
N LEU A 94 -10.83 3.09 -28.68
CA LEU A 94 -9.74 3.77 -27.96
C LEU A 94 -10.03 3.87 -26.46
N ASN A 95 -11.25 4.24 -26.09
CA ASN A 95 -11.67 4.33 -24.68
C ASN A 95 -11.54 2.97 -23.97
N ALA A 96 -11.93 1.87 -24.62
CA ALA A 96 -11.77 0.52 -24.11
C ALA A 96 -10.29 0.17 -23.87
N LYS A 97 -9.41 0.51 -24.80
CA LYS A 97 -7.96 0.30 -24.68
C LYS A 97 -7.34 1.12 -23.54
N VAL A 98 -7.77 2.38 -23.37
CA VAL A 98 -7.34 3.23 -22.25
C VAL A 98 -7.78 2.62 -20.91
N SER A 99 -9.01 2.09 -20.85
CA SER A 99 -9.54 1.42 -19.66
C SER A 99 -8.73 0.18 -19.31
N LEU A 100 -8.34 -0.63 -20.29
CA LEU A 100 -7.48 -1.80 -20.09
C LEU A 100 -6.12 -1.41 -19.54
N VAL A 101 -5.45 -0.40 -20.11
CA VAL A 101 -4.15 0.09 -19.61
C VAL A 101 -4.26 0.60 -18.16
N THR A 102 -5.35 1.31 -17.88
CA THR A 102 -5.63 1.78 -16.52
C THR A 102 -5.81 0.60 -15.54
N ALA A 103 -6.56 -0.43 -15.93
CA ALA A 103 -6.73 -1.65 -15.12
C ALA A 103 -5.41 -2.38 -14.89
N GLN A 104 -4.55 -2.49 -15.91
CA GLN A 104 -3.20 -3.06 -15.78
C GLN A 104 -2.34 -2.29 -14.78
N THR A 105 -2.39 -0.95 -14.81
CA THR A 105 -1.70 -0.10 -13.84
C THR A 105 -2.24 -0.31 -12.43
N ASN A 106 -3.57 -0.38 -12.27
CA ASN A 106 -4.21 -0.64 -10.99
C ASN A 106 -3.83 -2.02 -10.42
N LEU A 107 -3.67 -3.04 -11.26
CA LEU A 107 -3.17 -4.34 -10.83
C LEU A 107 -1.76 -4.25 -10.23
N VAL A 108 -0.86 -3.50 -10.87
CA VAL A 108 0.50 -3.29 -10.35
C VAL A 108 0.44 -2.60 -8.98
N LEU A 109 -0.37 -1.54 -8.84
CA LEU A 109 -0.57 -0.85 -7.58
C LEU A 109 -1.13 -1.78 -6.50
N ALA A 110 -2.15 -2.58 -6.82
CA ALA A 110 -2.74 -3.54 -5.89
C ALA A 110 -1.72 -4.58 -5.39
N ARG A 111 -0.81 -5.06 -6.25
CA ARG A 111 0.31 -5.93 -5.84
C ARG A 111 1.21 -5.28 -4.79
N PHE A 112 1.57 -4.01 -4.99
CA PHE A 112 2.37 -3.27 -4.01
C PHE A 112 1.61 -3.00 -2.72
N GLN A 113 0.30 -2.77 -2.78
CA GLN A 113 -0.54 -2.62 -1.59
C GLN A 113 -0.58 -3.90 -0.75
N VAL A 114 -0.65 -5.07 -1.38
CA VAL A 114 -0.53 -6.35 -0.65
C VAL A 114 0.85 -6.46 0.02
N LEU A 115 1.95 -6.16 -0.69
CA LEU A 115 3.28 -6.18 -0.10
C LEU A 115 3.42 -5.21 1.07
N GLN A 116 2.79 -4.04 0.98
CA GLN A 116 2.72 -3.06 2.06
C GLN A 116 1.95 -3.60 3.27
N ALA A 117 0.78 -4.18 3.04
CA ALA A 117 -0.08 -4.70 4.12
C ALA A 117 0.58 -5.84 4.91
N ILE A 118 1.41 -6.67 4.26
CA ILE A 118 2.18 -7.72 4.92
C ILE A 118 3.56 -7.26 5.41
N GLY A 119 3.88 -5.95 5.30
CA GLY A 119 5.14 -5.37 5.77
C GLY A 119 6.38 -5.73 4.95
N ARG A 120 6.21 -6.19 3.70
CA ARG A 120 7.31 -6.58 2.81
C ARG A 120 7.63 -5.54 1.73
N LEU A 121 7.00 -4.36 1.77
CA LEU A 121 7.32 -3.24 0.89
C LEU A 121 8.54 -2.48 1.42
N ASN A 122 9.72 -3.11 1.37
CA ASN A 122 10.99 -2.51 1.78
C ASN A 122 12.08 -2.80 0.74
N ALA A 123 13.16 -2.03 0.78
CA ALA A 123 14.25 -2.10 -0.20
C ALA A 123 14.94 -3.48 -0.22
N LYS A 124 15.00 -4.16 0.92
CA LYS A 124 15.64 -5.49 1.06
C LYS A 124 14.80 -6.57 0.38
N ASP A 125 13.48 -6.61 0.66
CA ASP A 125 12.58 -7.63 0.10
C ASP A 125 12.33 -7.43 -1.39
N LEU A 126 12.37 -6.16 -1.85
CA LEU A 126 12.28 -5.82 -3.26
C LEU A 126 13.63 -5.94 -4.00
N ALA A 127 14.71 -6.34 -3.31
CA ALA A 127 16.05 -6.49 -3.88
C ALA A 127 16.52 -5.25 -4.66
N LEU A 128 16.20 -4.05 -4.16
CA LEU A 128 16.59 -2.81 -4.81
C LEU A 128 18.10 -2.60 -4.68
N ASN A 129 18.74 -2.14 -5.76
CA ASN A 129 20.16 -1.81 -5.76
C ASN A 129 20.40 -0.44 -5.10
N VAL A 130 20.16 -0.37 -3.79
CA VAL A 130 20.36 0.82 -2.97
C VAL A 130 21.14 0.45 -1.71
N PRO A 131 21.98 1.36 -1.16
CA PRO A 131 22.65 1.12 0.10
C PRO A 131 21.60 0.97 1.23
N LEU A 132 21.61 -0.17 1.91
CA LEU A 132 20.70 -0.42 3.03
C LEU A 132 21.29 0.22 4.29
N TYR A 133 20.45 0.93 5.03
CA TYR A 133 20.80 1.44 6.36
C TYR A 133 20.87 0.29 7.36
N ASP A 134 22.04 0.12 8.00
CA ASP A 134 22.22 -0.81 9.11
C ASP A 134 22.22 -0.04 10.44
N PRO A 135 21.15 -0.13 11.28
CA PRO A 135 21.10 0.55 12.55
C PRO A 135 22.18 0.08 13.54
N ALA A 136 22.69 -1.16 13.38
CA ALA A 136 23.77 -1.68 14.21
C ALA A 136 25.13 -1.02 13.92
N GLN A 137 25.33 -0.49 12.73
CA GLN A 137 26.55 0.19 12.35
C GLN A 137 26.79 1.39 13.26
N HIS A 138 25.82 2.30 13.35
CA HIS A 138 25.95 3.47 14.22
C HIS A 138 26.13 3.11 15.71
N TYR A 139 25.40 2.13 16.19
CA TYR A 139 25.58 1.64 17.55
C TYR A 139 27.02 1.14 17.78
N ASN A 140 27.57 0.35 16.87
CA ASN A 140 28.93 -0.18 16.97
C ASN A 140 30.01 0.92 16.92
N GLU A 141 29.74 1.98 16.13
CA GLU A 141 30.62 3.14 16.00
C GLU A 141 30.70 3.96 17.31
N VAL A 142 29.59 4.06 18.06
CA VAL A 142 29.51 4.94 19.26
C VAL A 142 29.60 4.21 20.59
N ARG A 143 29.36 2.91 20.66
CA ARG A 143 29.28 2.15 21.92
C ARG A 143 30.55 2.23 22.81
N ASN A 144 31.71 2.41 22.21
CA ASN A 144 33.01 2.53 22.91
C ASN A 144 33.51 3.98 22.97
N LYS A 145 32.68 4.94 22.59
CA LYS A 145 33.07 6.36 22.55
C LYS A 145 32.84 6.99 23.91
N TRP A 146 33.91 7.39 24.57
CA TRP A 146 33.87 7.97 25.91
C TRP A 146 33.49 9.43 25.91
N TRP A 147 33.83 10.19 24.83
CA TRP A 147 33.54 11.61 24.65
C TRP A 147 33.38 11.99 23.19
N GLY A 148 32.75 13.15 22.99
CA GLY A 148 32.57 13.77 21.68
C GLY A 148 31.25 13.39 21.03
N THR A 149 30.60 14.42 20.44
CA THR A 149 29.32 14.33 19.73
C THR A 149 29.49 14.22 18.21
N GLY A 150 30.73 14.28 17.70
CA GLY A 150 31.02 14.18 16.28
C GLY A 150 30.73 12.79 15.71
N PRO A 151 30.48 12.67 14.38
CA PRO A 151 30.37 11.38 13.73
C PRO A 151 31.63 10.56 13.91
N ALA A 152 31.51 9.23 13.88
CA ALA A 152 32.67 8.36 13.88
C ALA A 152 33.51 8.68 12.62
N VAL A 153 34.79 9.00 12.84
CA VAL A 153 35.74 9.19 11.72
C VAL A 153 35.95 7.83 11.10
N LYS A 154 35.68 7.69 9.80
CA LYS A 154 36.00 6.50 9.01
C LYS A 154 37.50 6.31 8.91
#